data_fa2a91cd68a57136f8d18b048d413226
#
_entry.id   fa2a91cd68a57136f8d18b048d413226
#
_cell.length_a   1.000
_cell.length_b   1.000
_cell.length_c   1.000
_cell.angle_alpha   90.00
_cell.angle_beta   90.00
_cell.angle_gamma   90.00
#
_symmetry.space_group_name_H-M   'P 1'
#
loop_
_entity.id
_entity.type
_entity.pdbx_description
1 polymer ?
#
loop_
_entity_poly.entity_id
_entity_poly.type
_entity_poly.pdbx_seq_one_letter_code
_entity_poly.pdbx_strand_id
1 'polypeptide(L)'
;MVSRFGGRGVSRRAVWSTVGRKLALPLLSFGLFASLAAPSRGYGESKEQPTTAPPPTIQAGTDSKAGSHALLGAVDEITRKVVAIRGLPMKSTFARGVLTRQEITLRLKERIHNDYSPEEVRGEALMLKRMGLLPVDADYEKLLFELLSEQVAGFYDPYRKTLYVADWLPLDMQRPALAHEIQHALQDQHFDLKKLARPLKSEGDRQLAQAAVVEGDGTAVMMEFAARGMGVESAQLPTVLARLGRQMMQLAMSTTPSLQQAPAVLRESLMFPYAAGLEFVAAVRADKPWSRIDAVFRDPPVSTEQVLHPDKYLSGERPWKVTTASLTSLPQYKELRRDVLGELMYKVWFSRAQSERDAEQAAAGWGGDLLVGFAQEGETLPLLVALSGWDTEKDAVEAEQAAQKLVQNLTGKSSDKLPPPGKSPLFERHSGDRSFAVARRGQKLLIVCGVPSVSTSTVVAEIFRSWNAVPIGQVAP
;
A
#
# COMPACT_ATOMS: atom_id res chain seq x y z
N MET A 1 22.77 67.89 33.39
CA MET A 1 21.35 67.89 33.76
C MET A 1 20.55 67.25 32.66
N VAL A 2 19.69 66.33 33.02
CA VAL A 2 18.72 65.62 32.19
C VAL A 2 19.26 64.45 31.37
N SER A 3 19.11 63.30 31.96
CA SER A 3 19.33 61.95 31.38
C SER A 3 18.22 61.60 30.40
N ARG A 4 18.58 60.94 29.31
CA ARG A 4 17.62 60.20 28.45
C ARG A 4 17.93 58.72 28.51
N PHE A 5 17.01 57.95 29.08
CA PHE A 5 16.97 56.49 28.97
C PHE A 5 16.49 56.09 27.57
N GLY A 6 17.32 55.37 26.85
CA GLY A 6 16.98 54.71 25.58
C GLY A 6 16.65 53.24 25.82
N GLY A 7 15.36 52.90 25.68
CA GLY A 7 14.92 51.52 25.74
C GLY A 7 15.41 50.69 24.56
N ARG A 8 16.12 49.58 24.83
CA ARG A 8 16.49 48.58 23.84
C ARG A 8 15.33 47.61 23.64
N GLY A 9 14.69 47.67 22.47
CA GLY A 9 13.73 46.68 22.01
C GLY A 9 14.42 45.36 21.78
N VAL A 10 14.05 44.32 22.54
CA VAL A 10 14.49 42.96 22.33
C VAL A 10 13.63 42.34 21.22
N SER A 11 14.19 42.23 20.04
CA SER A 11 13.64 41.46 18.92
C SER A 11 13.61 39.98 19.29
N ARG A 12 12.43 39.46 19.58
CA ARG A 12 12.19 38.02 19.67
C ARG A 12 12.22 37.41 18.25
N ARG A 13 13.39 37.01 17.79
CA ARG A 13 13.51 36.06 16.67
C ARG A 13 13.04 34.72 17.19
N ALA A 14 11.87 34.30 16.75
CA ALA A 14 11.40 32.93 16.89
C ALA A 14 12.33 32.03 16.08
N VAL A 15 13.10 31.22 16.78
CA VAL A 15 13.89 30.11 16.21
C VAL A 15 12.89 28.99 15.91
N TRP A 16 12.44 28.93 14.67
CA TRP A 16 11.74 27.75 14.16
C TRP A 16 12.80 26.67 13.91
N SER A 17 12.95 25.76 14.85
CA SER A 17 13.69 24.52 14.63
C SER A 17 12.89 23.63 13.68
N THR A 18 13.34 23.58 12.44
CA THR A 18 12.82 22.74 11.38
C THR A 18 13.20 21.29 11.68
N VAL A 19 12.34 20.55 12.36
CA VAL A 19 12.37 19.08 12.34
C VAL A 19 11.20 18.63 11.49
N GLY A 20 11.37 18.69 10.17
CA GLY A 20 10.45 18.14 9.20
C GLY A 20 10.53 16.61 9.21
N ARG A 21 9.62 15.95 9.88
CA ARG A 21 9.37 14.52 9.72
C ARG A 21 8.31 14.34 8.62
N LYS A 22 8.70 13.78 7.49
CA LYS A 22 7.85 13.52 6.31
C LYS A 22 7.61 12.02 6.17
N LEU A 23 6.46 11.57 5.73
CA LEU A 23 5.97 10.21 5.85
C LEU A 23 5.25 9.73 4.57
N ALA A 24 5.44 8.47 4.17
CA ALA A 24 4.61 7.76 3.18
C ALA A 24 3.55 6.93 3.93
N LEU A 25 2.34 6.74 3.34
CA LEU A 25 1.25 5.99 3.97
C LEU A 25 1.59 4.49 4.07
N PRO A 26 1.77 3.88 5.26
CA PRO A 26 1.71 2.45 5.40
C PRO A 26 0.26 2.02 5.35
N LEU A 27 -0.02 1.03 4.54
CA LEU A 27 -1.23 0.25 4.70
C LEU A 27 -1.19 -0.37 6.09
N LEU A 28 -2.17 -0.04 6.89
CA LEU A 28 -2.30 -0.52 8.25
C LEU A 28 -2.52 -2.03 8.22
N SER A 29 -1.77 -2.78 9.03
CA SER A 29 -2.03 -4.18 9.30
C SER A 29 -3.37 -4.30 10.02
N PHE A 30 -4.44 -4.57 9.28
CA PHE A 30 -5.76 -4.83 9.82
C PHE A 30 -6.31 -6.11 9.21
N GLY A 31 -6.70 -7.04 10.06
CA GLY A 31 -7.22 -8.34 9.67
C GLY A 31 -8.39 -8.27 8.67
N LEU A 32 -8.10 -8.54 7.41
CA LEU A 32 -9.01 -8.43 6.26
C LEU A 32 -10.05 -9.57 6.16
N PHE A 33 -10.14 -10.49 7.13
CA PHE A 33 -10.72 -11.81 6.90
C PHE A 33 -12.10 -12.08 7.51
N ALA A 34 -12.82 -11.09 8.02
CA ALA A 34 -14.17 -11.32 8.54
C ALA A 34 -15.20 -11.73 7.47
N SER A 35 -14.96 -11.42 6.21
CA SER A 35 -15.95 -11.62 5.12
C SER A 35 -15.89 -12.99 4.43
N LEU A 36 -14.83 -13.79 4.66
CA LEU A 36 -14.60 -15.04 3.91
C LEU A 36 -15.33 -16.29 4.45
N ALA A 37 -16.01 -16.21 5.61
CA ALA A 37 -16.58 -17.37 6.28
C ALA A 37 -18.14 -17.45 6.24
N ALA A 38 -18.84 -16.60 5.51
CA ALA A 38 -20.30 -16.69 5.43
C ALA A 38 -20.74 -17.58 4.24
N PRO A 39 -21.36 -18.76 4.47
CA PRO A 39 -22.05 -19.46 3.40
C PRO A 39 -23.26 -18.62 2.96
N SER A 40 -23.35 -18.32 1.66
CA SER A 40 -24.50 -17.69 1.04
C SER A 40 -25.73 -18.58 1.24
N ARG A 41 -26.58 -18.28 2.23
CA ARG A 41 -27.94 -18.79 2.26
C ARG A 41 -28.73 -18.00 1.22
N GLY A 42 -29.12 -18.69 0.15
CA GLY A 42 -30.02 -18.14 -0.85
C GLY A 42 -31.32 -17.67 -0.20
N TYR A 43 -31.61 -16.40 -0.32
CA TYR A 43 -32.91 -15.84 -0.05
C TYR A 43 -33.75 -16.00 -1.30
N GLY A 44 -34.79 -16.86 -1.19
CA GLY A 44 -35.86 -16.93 -2.18
C GLY A 44 -36.63 -15.62 -2.18
N GLU A 45 -36.89 -15.13 -3.38
CA GLU A 45 -37.77 -13.98 -3.60
C GLU A 45 -39.20 -14.26 -3.08
N SER A 46 -39.63 -13.56 -2.03
CA SER A 46 -41.03 -13.34 -1.72
C SER A 46 -41.33 -11.85 -1.81
N LYS A 47 -42.19 -11.52 -2.78
CA LYS A 47 -42.79 -10.19 -2.94
C LYS A 47 -43.77 -9.96 -1.80
N GLU A 48 -43.46 -9.08 -0.86
CA GLU A 48 -44.46 -8.47 0.02
C GLU A 48 -44.24 -6.96 0.14
N GLN A 49 -45.37 -6.22 0.15
CA GLN A 49 -45.47 -4.77 0.16
C GLN A 49 -45.00 -4.15 1.49
N PRO A 50 -44.64 -2.86 1.52
CA PRO A 50 -44.09 -2.21 2.70
C PRO A 50 -45.16 -1.89 3.73
N THR A 51 -45.13 -2.55 4.89
CA THR A 51 -45.81 -2.11 6.11
C THR A 51 -44.85 -1.28 6.98
N THR A 52 -45.28 -0.07 7.29
CA THR A 52 -44.59 0.85 8.20
C THR A 52 -44.72 0.36 9.63
N ALA A 53 -43.67 -0.31 10.13
CA ALA A 53 -43.44 -0.53 11.55
C ALA A 53 -42.02 -0.08 11.91
N PRO A 54 -41.80 0.59 13.06
CA PRO A 54 -40.44 0.99 13.48
C PRO A 54 -39.55 -0.23 13.72
N PRO A 55 -38.24 -0.13 13.46
CA PRO A 55 -37.34 -1.25 13.65
C PRO A 55 -37.31 -1.67 15.13
N PRO A 56 -37.19 -2.98 15.44
CA PRO A 56 -37.13 -3.44 16.81
C PRO A 56 -35.90 -2.88 17.49
N THR A 57 -36.08 -2.25 18.63
CA THR A 57 -35.04 -1.82 19.54
C THR A 57 -34.33 -3.08 20.06
N ILE A 58 -33.11 -3.34 19.59
CA ILE A 58 -32.26 -4.38 20.16
C ILE A 58 -31.86 -3.90 21.54
N GLN A 59 -32.46 -4.47 22.56
CA GLN A 59 -32.03 -4.30 23.93
C GLN A 59 -30.62 -4.89 24.08
N ALA A 60 -29.63 -4.06 24.38
CA ALA A 60 -28.31 -4.47 24.81
C ALA A 60 -28.45 -5.18 26.18
N GLY A 61 -28.66 -6.49 26.15
CA GLY A 61 -28.83 -7.32 27.35
C GLY A 61 -27.58 -8.15 27.63
N THR A 62 -27.24 -8.26 28.87
CA THR A 62 -26.46 -9.24 29.67
C THR A 62 -25.61 -10.33 28.96
N ASP A 63 -25.81 -10.66 27.69
CA ASP A 63 -25.05 -11.62 26.88
C ASP A 63 -23.67 -11.13 26.44
N SER A 64 -23.41 -9.83 26.45
CA SER A 64 -22.13 -9.26 25.97
C SER A 64 -20.94 -9.61 26.86
N LYS A 65 -21.15 -9.71 28.19
CA LYS A 65 -20.04 -10.04 29.13
C LYS A 65 -19.65 -11.52 29.06
N ALA A 66 -20.63 -12.44 28.93
CA ALA A 66 -20.36 -13.86 28.79
C ALA A 66 -19.69 -14.19 27.45
N GLY A 67 -20.13 -13.56 26.37
CA GLY A 67 -19.50 -13.67 25.06
C GLY A 67 -18.06 -13.15 25.05
N SER A 68 -17.80 -12.00 25.69
CA SER A 68 -16.46 -11.43 25.83
C SER A 68 -15.52 -12.35 26.64
N HIS A 69 -16.00 -13.01 27.68
CA HIS A 69 -15.20 -13.98 28.46
C HIS A 69 -14.85 -15.23 27.66
N ALA A 70 -15.78 -15.78 26.88
CA ALA A 70 -15.54 -16.92 26.01
C ALA A 70 -14.52 -16.57 24.91
N LEU A 71 -14.64 -15.37 24.32
CA LEU A 71 -13.75 -14.86 23.31
C LEU A 71 -12.31 -14.70 23.83
N LEU A 72 -12.13 -14.10 25.00
CA LEU A 72 -10.82 -13.93 25.63
C LEU A 72 -10.20 -15.28 26.06
N GLY A 73 -11.02 -16.25 26.46
CA GLY A 73 -10.57 -17.62 26.80
C GLY A 73 -10.06 -18.38 25.56
N ALA A 74 -10.68 -18.18 24.40
CA ALA A 74 -10.24 -18.79 23.14
C ALA A 74 -8.88 -18.29 22.67
N VAL A 75 -8.49 -17.06 23.00
CA VAL A 75 -7.19 -16.48 22.62
C VAL A 75 -6.04 -17.34 23.14
N ASP A 76 -6.12 -17.90 24.34
CA ASP A 76 -5.03 -18.73 24.88
C ASP A 76 -4.87 -20.07 24.15
N GLU A 77 -5.98 -20.69 23.75
CA GLU A 77 -5.96 -21.91 22.92
C GLU A 77 -5.35 -21.63 21.55
N ILE A 78 -5.82 -20.55 20.89
CA ILE A 78 -5.35 -20.15 19.57
C ILE A 78 -3.86 -19.80 19.64
N THR A 79 -3.43 -19.06 20.68
CA THR A 79 -2.02 -18.70 20.87
C THR A 79 -1.13 -19.94 20.92
N ARG A 80 -1.49 -20.96 21.69
CA ARG A 80 -0.72 -22.21 21.74
C ARG A 80 -0.60 -22.87 20.37
N LYS A 81 -1.68 -22.88 19.57
CA LYS A 81 -1.69 -23.45 18.23
C LYS A 81 -0.82 -22.62 17.26
N VAL A 82 -0.92 -21.30 17.30
CA VAL A 82 -0.10 -20.39 16.46
C VAL A 82 1.38 -20.53 16.78
N VAL A 83 1.76 -20.57 18.05
CA VAL A 83 3.14 -20.85 18.52
C VAL A 83 3.64 -22.19 17.96
N ALA A 84 2.82 -23.25 18.03
CA ALA A 84 3.17 -24.56 17.52
C ALA A 84 3.30 -24.62 15.99
N ILE A 85 2.48 -23.86 15.26
CA ILE A 85 2.55 -23.74 13.80
C ILE A 85 3.80 -22.99 13.37
N ARG A 86 3.98 -21.78 13.92
CA ARG A 86 5.03 -20.85 13.45
C ARG A 86 6.41 -21.13 14.03
N GLY A 87 6.48 -21.77 15.18
CA GLY A 87 7.73 -22.07 15.88
C GLY A 87 8.36 -20.86 16.57
N LEU A 88 7.61 -19.77 16.76
CA LEU A 88 8.04 -18.60 17.53
C LEU A 88 7.50 -18.70 18.97
N PRO A 89 8.35 -18.89 19.99
CA PRO A 89 7.89 -18.93 21.37
C PRO A 89 7.40 -17.55 21.82
N MET A 90 6.35 -17.53 22.62
CA MET A 90 5.89 -16.31 23.26
C MET A 90 6.91 -15.82 24.30
N LYS A 91 7.46 -14.61 24.13
CA LYS A 91 8.43 -14.01 25.06
C LYS A 91 7.78 -13.25 26.21
N SER A 92 6.59 -12.72 25.97
CA SER A 92 5.79 -11.98 26.95
C SER A 92 4.30 -12.10 26.64
N THR A 93 3.45 -11.93 27.64
CA THR A 93 2.01 -11.81 27.43
C THR A 93 1.69 -10.48 26.76
N PHE A 94 0.58 -10.43 26.02
CA PHE A 94 0.00 -9.20 25.46
C PHE A 94 -1.36 -8.92 26.09
N ALA A 95 -1.70 -7.64 26.19
CA ALA A 95 -3.02 -7.22 26.66
C ALA A 95 -4.11 -7.58 25.64
N ARG A 96 -5.35 -7.70 26.10
CA ARG A 96 -6.52 -8.07 25.28
C ARG A 96 -7.64 -7.11 25.54
N GLY A 97 -8.35 -6.73 24.51
CA GLY A 97 -9.52 -5.86 24.58
C GLY A 97 -10.58 -6.28 23.59
N VAL A 98 -11.83 -5.98 23.91
CA VAL A 98 -12.96 -6.14 23.01
C VAL A 98 -13.42 -4.74 22.63
N LEU A 99 -13.61 -4.49 21.36
CA LEU A 99 -14.00 -3.17 20.83
C LEU A 99 -15.25 -3.28 19.97
N THR A 100 -16.07 -2.27 20.06
CA THR A 100 -17.18 -2.01 19.13
C THR A 100 -16.65 -1.53 17.77
N ARG A 101 -17.47 -1.62 16.73
CA ARG A 101 -17.13 -1.11 15.39
C ARG A 101 -16.74 0.38 15.44
N GLN A 102 -17.44 1.17 16.24
CA GLN A 102 -17.15 2.60 16.37
C GLN A 102 -15.77 2.86 17.01
N GLU A 103 -15.44 2.12 18.08
CA GLU A 103 -14.13 2.23 18.73
C GLU A 103 -12.98 1.81 17.83
N ILE A 104 -13.15 0.75 17.04
CA ILE A 104 -12.17 0.35 16.03
C ILE A 104 -11.98 1.47 14.99
N THR A 105 -13.06 2.03 14.46
CA THR A 105 -13.00 3.13 13.50
C THR A 105 -12.27 4.36 14.07
N LEU A 106 -12.53 4.72 15.33
CA LEU A 106 -11.86 5.82 16.00
C LEU A 106 -10.36 5.56 16.13
N ARG A 107 -9.94 4.35 16.54
CA ARG A 107 -8.51 4.01 16.65
C ARG A 107 -7.81 3.99 15.31
N LEU A 108 -8.49 3.57 14.24
CA LEU A 108 -7.98 3.68 12.87
C LEU A 108 -7.69 5.13 12.49
N LYS A 109 -8.64 6.03 12.76
CA LYS A 109 -8.48 7.47 12.49
C LYS A 109 -7.33 8.06 13.28
N GLU A 110 -7.29 7.79 14.61
CA GLU A 110 -6.19 8.23 15.46
C GLU A 110 -4.83 7.78 14.92
N ARG A 111 -4.72 6.54 14.46
CA ARG A 111 -3.47 6.01 13.94
C ARG A 111 -3.05 6.70 12.66
N ILE A 112 -3.96 6.86 11.69
CA ILE A 112 -3.65 7.55 10.45
C ILE A 112 -3.19 8.98 10.72
N HIS A 113 -3.91 9.73 11.57
CA HIS A 113 -3.54 11.10 11.91
C HIS A 113 -2.23 11.21 12.73
N ASN A 114 -1.85 10.16 13.46
CA ASN A 114 -0.56 10.13 14.16
C ASN A 114 0.60 9.81 13.21
N ASP A 115 0.35 9.00 12.19
CA ASP A 115 1.36 8.54 11.24
C ASP A 115 1.55 9.54 10.08
N TYR A 116 0.52 10.34 9.72
CA TYR A 116 0.50 11.26 8.58
C TYR A 116 -0.06 12.63 8.92
N SER A 117 0.58 13.66 8.40
CA SER A 117 0.01 15.00 8.44
C SER A 117 -1.08 15.18 7.36
N PRO A 118 -2.03 16.09 7.57
CA PRO A 118 -3.04 16.41 6.54
C PRO A 118 -2.42 16.85 5.20
N GLU A 119 -1.27 17.53 5.23
CA GLU A 119 -0.54 17.97 4.04
C GLU A 119 0.02 16.77 3.25
N GLU A 120 0.49 15.74 3.94
CA GLU A 120 0.99 14.51 3.31
C GLU A 120 -0.13 13.73 2.64
N VAL A 121 -1.26 13.56 3.33
CA VAL A 121 -2.47 12.92 2.77
C VAL A 121 -2.98 13.69 1.55
N ARG A 122 -3.05 15.02 1.66
CA ARG A 122 -3.45 15.89 0.55
C ARG A 122 -2.47 15.81 -0.61
N GLY A 123 -1.17 15.84 -0.36
CA GLY A 123 -0.12 15.77 -1.38
C GLY A 123 -0.21 14.46 -2.17
N GLU A 124 -0.41 13.34 -1.49
CA GLU A 124 -0.61 12.03 -2.13
C GLU A 124 -1.88 12.01 -2.97
N ALA A 125 -3.01 12.47 -2.43
CA ALA A 125 -4.26 12.57 -3.16
C ALA A 125 -4.11 13.37 -4.47
N LEU A 126 -3.41 14.50 -4.43
CA LEU A 126 -3.17 15.34 -5.60
C LEU A 126 -2.31 14.62 -6.66
N MET A 127 -1.29 13.87 -6.25
CA MET A 127 -0.48 13.07 -7.16
C MET A 127 -1.30 11.97 -7.82
N LEU A 128 -2.07 11.20 -7.05
CA LEU A 128 -2.95 10.14 -7.57
C LEU A 128 -4.02 10.70 -8.53
N LYS A 129 -4.58 11.87 -8.24
CA LYS A 129 -5.51 12.57 -9.14
C LYS A 129 -4.83 12.98 -10.45
N ARG A 130 -3.61 13.51 -10.42
CA ARG A 130 -2.84 13.85 -11.63
C ARG A 130 -2.47 12.62 -12.45
N MET A 131 -2.19 11.49 -11.79
CA MET A 131 -1.96 10.20 -12.45
C MET A 131 -3.23 9.61 -13.08
N GLY A 132 -4.41 10.17 -12.79
CA GLY A 132 -5.71 9.62 -13.20
C GLY A 132 -6.10 8.36 -12.42
N LEU A 133 -5.44 8.07 -11.31
CA LEU A 133 -5.72 6.92 -10.43
C LEU A 133 -6.86 7.20 -9.45
N LEU A 134 -7.17 8.49 -9.23
CA LEU A 134 -8.34 8.95 -8.49
C LEU A 134 -9.13 9.96 -9.34
N PRO A 135 -10.47 9.99 -9.25
CA PRO A 135 -11.27 11.11 -9.75
C PRO A 135 -10.82 12.44 -9.12
N VAL A 136 -10.89 13.53 -9.90
CA VAL A 136 -10.41 14.84 -9.43
C VAL A 136 -11.20 15.34 -8.21
N ASP A 137 -12.47 15.03 -8.15
CA ASP A 137 -13.41 15.38 -7.08
C ASP A 137 -13.43 14.37 -5.90
N ALA A 138 -12.71 13.25 -6.01
CA ALA A 138 -12.70 12.23 -4.97
C ALA A 138 -12.16 12.77 -3.63
N ASP A 139 -12.86 12.42 -2.56
CA ASP A 139 -12.37 12.57 -1.18
C ASP A 139 -11.54 11.35 -0.82
N TYR A 140 -10.21 11.48 -0.95
CA TYR A 140 -9.26 10.38 -0.74
C TYR A 140 -9.30 9.86 0.70
N GLU A 141 -9.37 10.76 1.68
CA GLU A 141 -9.37 10.38 3.10
C GLU A 141 -10.64 9.60 3.45
N LYS A 142 -11.79 10.06 2.96
CA LYS A 142 -13.07 9.35 3.13
C LYS A 142 -13.04 7.96 2.52
N LEU A 143 -12.57 7.84 1.26
CA LEU A 143 -12.46 6.54 0.57
C LEU A 143 -11.55 5.56 1.33
N LEU A 144 -10.43 6.07 1.86
CA LEU A 144 -9.50 5.26 2.64
C LEU A 144 -10.15 4.75 3.93
N PHE A 145 -10.86 5.61 4.66
CA PHE A 145 -11.55 5.22 5.89
C PHE A 145 -12.70 4.25 5.65
N GLU A 146 -13.49 4.45 4.61
CA GLU A 146 -14.57 3.53 4.25
C GLU A 146 -14.03 2.13 3.95
N LEU A 147 -12.97 2.04 3.13
CA LEU A 147 -12.32 0.78 2.83
C LEU A 147 -11.77 0.07 4.07
N LEU A 148 -11.04 0.77 4.93
CA LEU A 148 -10.41 0.18 6.10
C LEU A 148 -11.44 -0.24 7.16
N SER A 149 -12.48 0.54 7.38
CA SER A 149 -13.46 0.28 8.46
C SER A 149 -14.36 -0.94 8.20
N GLU A 150 -14.59 -1.33 6.95
CA GLU A 150 -15.39 -2.52 6.62
C GLU A 150 -14.63 -3.84 6.80
N GLN A 151 -13.31 -3.81 6.76
CA GLN A 151 -12.48 -5.00 6.67
C GLN A 151 -11.99 -5.52 8.03
N VAL A 152 -12.16 -4.75 9.11
CA VAL A 152 -11.54 -5.07 10.40
C VAL A 152 -12.41 -5.94 11.28
N ALA A 153 -11.96 -7.17 11.55
CA ALA A 153 -12.55 -8.10 12.53
C ALA A 153 -11.84 -8.08 13.91
N GLY A 154 -10.68 -7.45 13.98
CA GLY A 154 -9.80 -7.31 15.11
C GLY A 154 -8.43 -6.83 14.64
N PHE A 155 -7.55 -6.49 15.56
CA PHE A 155 -6.18 -6.11 15.21
C PHE A 155 -5.25 -6.17 16.43
N TYR A 156 -3.97 -6.44 16.17
CA TYR A 156 -2.91 -6.27 17.15
C TYR A 156 -2.30 -4.85 17.05
N ASP A 157 -2.25 -4.15 18.18
CA ASP A 157 -1.60 -2.84 18.27
C ASP A 157 -0.17 -3.01 18.84
N PRO A 158 0.88 -2.89 18.02
CA PRO A 158 2.25 -3.06 18.49
C PRO A 158 2.72 -1.92 19.43
N TYR A 159 2.09 -0.75 19.36
CA TYR A 159 2.43 0.36 20.26
C TYR A 159 1.87 0.16 21.67
N ARG A 160 0.65 -0.39 21.76
CA ARG A 160 -0.01 -0.71 23.04
C ARG A 160 0.23 -2.16 23.46
N LYS A 161 0.82 -3.00 22.60
CA LYS A 161 1.01 -4.45 22.81
C LYS A 161 -0.30 -5.13 23.23
N THR A 162 -1.36 -4.79 22.49
CA THR A 162 -2.72 -5.20 22.81
C THR A 162 -3.40 -5.81 21.59
N LEU A 163 -3.98 -6.99 21.76
CA LEU A 163 -4.88 -7.61 20.79
C LEU A 163 -6.30 -7.10 21.04
N TYR A 164 -6.87 -6.46 20.03
CA TYR A 164 -8.26 -6.03 20.03
C TYR A 164 -9.12 -6.96 19.17
N VAL A 165 -10.30 -7.31 19.67
CA VAL A 165 -11.23 -8.25 19.05
C VAL A 165 -12.58 -7.55 18.87
N ALA A 166 -13.27 -7.79 17.76
CA ALA A 166 -14.58 -7.22 17.48
C ALA A 166 -15.68 -7.87 18.30
N ASP A 167 -16.62 -7.09 18.86
CA ASP A 167 -17.72 -7.57 19.69
C ASP A 167 -18.93 -8.08 18.89
N TRP A 168 -19.01 -7.80 17.58
CA TRP A 168 -20.17 -8.07 16.72
C TRP A 168 -20.08 -9.33 15.87
N LEU A 169 -18.97 -10.04 15.89
CA LEU A 169 -18.76 -11.26 15.12
C LEU A 169 -18.80 -12.52 16.01
N PRO A 170 -19.43 -13.62 15.55
CA PRO A 170 -19.36 -14.89 16.27
C PRO A 170 -17.92 -15.40 16.39
N LEU A 171 -17.58 -15.99 17.56
CA LEU A 171 -16.23 -16.47 17.84
C LEU A 171 -15.67 -17.42 16.78
N ASP A 172 -16.47 -18.38 16.32
CA ASP A 172 -16.01 -19.38 15.35
C ASP A 172 -15.61 -18.74 14.01
N MET A 173 -16.27 -17.65 13.63
CA MET A 173 -15.90 -16.86 12.44
C MET A 173 -14.62 -16.05 12.66
N GLN A 174 -14.34 -15.67 13.90
CA GLN A 174 -13.14 -14.87 14.24
C GLN A 174 -11.88 -15.71 14.44
N ARG A 175 -11.98 -17.04 14.72
CA ARG A 175 -10.82 -17.88 15.09
C ARG A 175 -9.66 -17.79 14.08
N PRO A 176 -9.85 -17.86 12.76
CA PRO A 176 -8.75 -17.68 11.80
C PRO A 176 -8.14 -16.28 11.86
N ALA A 177 -8.97 -15.22 11.92
CA ALA A 177 -8.52 -13.85 12.05
C ALA A 177 -7.74 -13.62 13.36
N LEU A 178 -8.18 -14.22 14.48
CA LEU A 178 -7.44 -14.18 15.74
C LEU A 178 -6.07 -14.87 15.62
N ALA A 179 -5.97 -15.97 14.86
CA ALA A 179 -4.68 -16.61 14.62
C ALA A 179 -3.72 -15.68 13.84
N HIS A 180 -4.24 -14.92 12.86
CA HIS A 180 -3.50 -13.90 12.14
C HIS A 180 -2.99 -12.78 13.08
N GLU A 181 -3.87 -12.21 13.90
CA GLU A 181 -3.51 -11.12 14.82
C GLU A 181 -2.57 -11.56 15.95
N ILE A 182 -2.72 -12.81 16.43
CA ILE A 182 -1.78 -13.39 17.38
C ILE A 182 -0.40 -13.60 16.74
N GLN A 183 -0.34 -13.93 15.44
CA GLN A 183 0.92 -13.98 14.72
C GLN A 183 1.61 -12.62 14.69
N HIS A 184 0.87 -11.52 14.50
CA HIS A 184 1.44 -10.18 14.64
C HIS A 184 2.00 -9.90 16.04
N ALA A 185 1.35 -10.39 17.09
CA ALA A 185 1.89 -10.26 18.44
C ALA A 185 3.21 -11.05 18.62
N LEU A 186 3.36 -12.21 17.99
CA LEU A 186 4.62 -12.95 17.98
C LEU A 186 5.70 -12.28 17.12
N GLN A 187 5.32 -11.79 15.92
CA GLN A 187 6.23 -11.01 15.06
C GLN A 187 6.78 -9.79 15.79
N ASP A 188 5.94 -9.03 16.50
CA ASP A 188 6.36 -7.87 17.27
C ASP A 188 7.38 -8.22 18.34
N GLN A 189 7.15 -9.34 19.08
CA GLN A 189 8.07 -9.81 20.10
C GLN A 189 9.44 -10.27 19.57
N HIS A 190 9.51 -10.73 18.32
CA HIS A 190 10.70 -11.30 17.71
C HIS A 190 11.43 -10.37 16.74
N PHE A 191 10.70 -9.49 16.06
CA PHE A 191 11.22 -8.71 14.92
C PHE A 191 10.96 -7.21 15.03
N ASP A 192 10.30 -6.73 16.10
CA ASP A 192 9.97 -5.31 16.32
C ASP A 192 9.13 -4.72 15.18
N LEU A 193 7.83 -5.00 15.19
CA LEU A 193 6.90 -4.50 14.18
C LEU A 193 6.85 -2.98 14.11
N LYS A 194 7.13 -2.26 15.21
CA LYS A 194 7.21 -0.79 15.18
C LYS A 194 8.28 -0.29 14.24
N LYS A 195 9.40 -1.03 14.15
CA LYS A 195 10.48 -0.70 13.22
C LYS A 195 10.09 -1.02 11.77
N LEU A 196 9.46 -2.18 11.54
CA LEU A 196 9.04 -2.62 10.20
C LEU A 196 7.84 -1.83 9.66
N ALA A 197 6.85 -1.55 10.52
CA ALA A 197 5.66 -0.78 10.17
C ALA A 197 5.86 0.75 10.25
N ARG A 198 7.07 1.19 10.56
CA ARG A 198 7.40 2.62 10.58
C ARG A 198 7.27 3.20 9.16
N PRO A 199 6.54 4.31 9.00
CA PRO A 199 6.46 4.98 7.71
C PRO A 199 7.84 5.30 7.13
N LEU A 200 8.08 4.85 5.89
CA LEU A 200 9.30 5.13 5.14
C LEU A 200 9.06 6.31 4.22
N LYS A 201 9.77 7.40 4.46
CA LYS A 201 9.62 8.62 3.66
C LYS A 201 10.12 8.42 2.26
N SER A 202 9.26 8.74 1.28
CA SER A 202 9.61 8.69 -0.14
C SER A 202 10.09 7.29 -0.61
N GLU A 203 9.68 6.24 0.09
CA GLU A 203 9.98 4.84 -0.21
C GLU A 203 8.70 4.00 -0.11
N GLY A 204 7.60 4.44 -0.72
CA GLY A 204 6.28 3.77 -0.65
C GLY A 204 6.32 2.34 -1.14
N ASP A 205 7.04 2.06 -2.21
CA ASP A 205 7.25 0.71 -2.75
C ASP A 205 7.91 -0.22 -1.74
N ARG A 206 9.01 0.21 -1.12
CA ARG A 206 9.70 -0.56 -0.08
C ARG A 206 8.81 -0.81 1.14
N GLN A 207 8.03 0.19 1.51
CA GLN A 207 7.11 0.06 2.63
C GLN A 207 6.04 -0.99 2.35
N LEU A 208 5.50 -1.01 1.13
CA LEU A 208 4.52 -1.99 0.70
C LEU A 208 5.12 -3.40 0.63
N ALA A 209 6.37 -3.53 0.18
CA ALA A 209 7.11 -4.79 0.19
C ALA A 209 7.34 -5.33 1.61
N GLN A 210 7.67 -4.46 2.57
CA GLN A 210 7.81 -4.87 3.98
C GLN A 210 6.48 -5.27 4.60
N ALA A 211 5.39 -4.55 4.28
CA ALA A 211 4.05 -4.95 4.69
C ALA A 211 3.67 -6.33 4.15
N ALA A 212 4.08 -6.67 2.92
CA ALA A 212 3.83 -7.99 2.33
C ALA A 212 4.52 -9.13 3.10
N VAL A 213 5.68 -8.90 3.72
CA VAL A 213 6.30 -9.91 4.60
C VAL A 213 5.49 -10.09 5.88
N VAL A 214 5.06 -9.01 6.51
CA VAL A 214 4.31 -9.05 7.77
C VAL A 214 2.95 -9.72 7.57
N GLU A 215 2.18 -9.25 6.58
CA GLU A 215 0.84 -9.77 6.29
C GLU A 215 0.87 -11.16 5.65
N GLY A 216 1.85 -11.41 4.79
CA GLY A 216 2.04 -12.72 4.16
C GLY A 216 2.34 -13.82 5.18
N ASP A 217 3.20 -13.56 6.16
CA ASP A 217 3.49 -14.49 7.27
C ASP A 217 2.27 -14.69 8.16
N GLY A 218 1.54 -13.62 8.53
CA GLY A 218 0.27 -13.69 9.26
C GLY A 218 -0.77 -14.52 8.52
N THR A 219 -0.95 -14.27 7.23
CA THR A 219 -1.90 -14.97 6.35
C THR A 219 -1.52 -16.46 6.20
N ALA A 220 -0.24 -16.78 6.03
CA ALA A 220 0.23 -18.16 5.92
C ALA A 220 -0.07 -18.94 7.20
N VAL A 221 0.18 -18.35 8.38
CA VAL A 221 -0.13 -18.96 9.68
C VAL A 221 -1.63 -19.15 9.86
N MET A 222 -2.44 -18.14 9.52
CA MET A 222 -3.90 -18.21 9.55
C MET A 222 -4.43 -19.37 8.70
N MET A 223 -3.94 -19.48 7.46
CA MET A 223 -4.36 -20.54 6.52
C MET A 223 -3.95 -21.92 7.04
N GLU A 224 -2.74 -22.06 7.58
CA GLU A 224 -2.27 -23.32 8.19
C GLU A 224 -3.08 -23.66 9.46
N PHE A 225 -3.43 -22.67 10.27
CA PHE A 225 -4.29 -22.85 11.43
C PHE A 225 -5.68 -23.38 11.03
N ALA A 226 -6.29 -22.78 10.01
CA ALA A 226 -7.58 -23.21 9.50
C ALA A 226 -7.53 -24.64 8.91
N ALA A 227 -6.50 -24.96 8.12
CA ALA A 227 -6.30 -26.27 7.50
C ALA A 227 -6.14 -27.37 8.56
N ARG A 228 -5.30 -27.14 9.59
CA ARG A 228 -5.13 -28.09 10.70
C ARG A 228 -6.41 -28.27 11.51
N GLY A 229 -7.21 -27.21 11.65
CA GLY A 229 -8.55 -27.30 12.27
C GLY A 229 -9.51 -28.23 11.51
N MET A 230 -9.29 -28.42 10.21
CA MET A 230 -10.02 -29.37 9.35
C MET A 230 -9.34 -30.74 9.21
N GLY A 231 -8.28 -31.01 9.99
CA GLY A 231 -7.53 -32.27 9.94
C GLY A 231 -6.57 -32.40 8.74
N VAL A 232 -6.23 -31.30 8.07
CA VAL A 232 -5.29 -31.34 6.93
C VAL A 232 -3.88 -31.09 7.44
N GLU A 233 -3.03 -32.10 7.34
CA GLU A 233 -1.58 -32.04 7.65
C GLU A 233 -0.80 -32.49 6.42
N SER A 234 -0.01 -31.62 5.81
CA SER A 234 0.80 -31.95 4.63
C SER A 234 2.07 -31.09 4.54
N ALA A 235 3.16 -31.73 4.11
CA ALA A 235 4.42 -31.04 3.79
C ALA A 235 4.28 -30.08 2.60
N GLN A 236 3.28 -30.28 1.72
CA GLN A 236 2.98 -29.40 0.58
C GLN A 236 2.05 -28.24 0.92
N LEU A 237 1.68 -28.09 2.20
CA LEU A 237 0.76 -27.04 2.66
C LEU A 237 1.10 -25.65 2.15
N PRO A 238 2.36 -25.16 2.18
CA PRO A 238 2.64 -23.78 1.79
C PRO A 238 2.16 -23.43 0.37
N THR A 239 2.50 -24.25 -0.62
CA THR A 239 2.10 -24.01 -2.02
C THR A 239 0.59 -24.16 -2.24
N VAL A 240 -0.01 -25.19 -1.64
CA VAL A 240 -1.48 -25.42 -1.73
C VAL A 240 -2.24 -24.26 -1.07
N LEU A 241 -1.80 -23.84 0.11
CA LEU A 241 -2.44 -22.75 0.85
C LEU A 241 -2.27 -21.40 0.14
N ALA A 242 -1.13 -21.12 -0.49
CA ALA A 242 -0.94 -19.92 -1.30
C ALA A 242 -1.94 -19.86 -2.47
N ARG A 243 -2.10 -20.99 -3.18
CA ARG A 243 -3.08 -21.09 -4.27
C ARG A 243 -4.52 -20.91 -3.80
N LEU A 244 -4.89 -21.55 -2.70
CA LEU A 244 -6.22 -21.41 -2.10
C LEU A 244 -6.43 -19.98 -1.59
N GLY A 245 -5.46 -19.39 -0.90
CA GLY A 245 -5.50 -18.02 -0.42
C GLY A 245 -5.74 -17.01 -1.55
N ARG A 246 -5.08 -17.18 -2.70
CA ARG A 246 -5.31 -16.36 -3.89
C ARG A 246 -6.77 -16.45 -4.36
N GLN A 247 -7.34 -17.65 -4.43
CA GLN A 247 -8.73 -17.84 -4.84
C GLN A 247 -9.71 -17.20 -3.82
N MET A 248 -9.44 -17.34 -2.54
CA MET A 248 -10.25 -16.72 -1.49
C MET A 248 -10.18 -15.18 -1.56
N MET A 249 -8.99 -14.63 -1.84
CA MET A 249 -8.77 -13.20 -2.00
C MET A 249 -9.53 -12.65 -3.23
N GLN A 250 -9.49 -13.35 -4.36
CA GLN A 250 -10.28 -13.01 -5.55
C GLN A 250 -11.78 -13.04 -5.26
N LEU A 251 -12.25 -14.04 -4.50
CA LEU A 251 -13.64 -14.12 -4.07
C LEU A 251 -13.99 -12.93 -3.17
N ALA A 252 -13.15 -12.57 -2.19
CA ALA A 252 -13.37 -11.41 -1.33
C ALA A 252 -13.47 -10.12 -2.14
N MET A 253 -12.58 -9.89 -3.11
CA MET A 253 -12.64 -8.73 -4.01
C MET A 253 -13.95 -8.69 -4.82
N SER A 254 -14.47 -9.87 -5.25
CA SER A 254 -15.69 -9.95 -6.04
C SER A 254 -16.98 -9.90 -5.23
N THR A 255 -16.93 -10.08 -3.92
CA THR A 255 -18.12 -10.14 -3.04
C THR A 255 -18.22 -8.98 -2.05
N THR A 256 -17.16 -8.21 -1.85
CA THR A 256 -17.14 -7.07 -0.92
C THR A 256 -17.44 -5.77 -1.66
N PRO A 257 -18.57 -5.10 -1.41
CA PRO A 257 -19.01 -3.93 -2.19
C PRO A 257 -18.00 -2.76 -2.15
N SER A 258 -17.40 -2.48 -1.01
CA SER A 258 -16.39 -1.40 -0.88
C SER A 258 -15.15 -1.67 -1.72
N LEU A 259 -14.67 -2.93 -1.77
CA LEU A 259 -13.54 -3.31 -2.61
C LEU A 259 -13.87 -3.24 -4.11
N GLN A 260 -15.09 -3.62 -4.50
CA GLN A 260 -15.52 -3.52 -5.90
C GLN A 260 -15.58 -2.07 -6.39
N GLN A 261 -16.07 -1.16 -5.53
CA GLN A 261 -16.25 0.26 -5.87
C GLN A 261 -14.98 1.08 -5.67
N ALA A 262 -13.98 0.54 -4.95
CA ALA A 262 -12.74 1.23 -4.67
C ALA A 262 -11.94 1.51 -5.96
N PRO A 263 -11.32 2.68 -6.08
CA PRO A 263 -10.29 2.91 -7.10
C PRO A 263 -9.22 1.81 -7.08
N ALA A 264 -8.80 1.35 -8.26
CA ALA A 264 -7.84 0.24 -8.39
C ALA A 264 -6.58 0.45 -7.54
N VAL A 265 -6.06 1.67 -7.48
CA VAL A 265 -4.88 1.99 -6.68
C VAL A 265 -5.07 1.67 -5.19
N LEU A 266 -6.23 1.97 -4.63
CA LEU A 266 -6.53 1.67 -3.22
C LEU A 266 -6.75 0.18 -3.00
N ARG A 267 -7.51 -0.45 -3.90
CA ARG A 267 -7.80 -1.88 -3.83
C ARG A 267 -6.53 -2.72 -3.94
N GLU A 268 -5.69 -2.46 -4.95
CA GLU A 268 -4.46 -3.22 -5.17
C GLU A 268 -3.45 -2.99 -4.03
N SER A 269 -3.29 -1.74 -3.57
CA SER A 269 -2.41 -1.44 -2.43
C SER A 269 -2.86 -2.11 -1.14
N LEU A 270 -4.17 -2.23 -0.91
CA LEU A 270 -4.72 -2.88 0.28
C LEU A 270 -4.57 -4.41 0.23
N MET A 271 -4.79 -5.00 -0.95
CA MET A 271 -4.81 -6.47 -1.11
C MET A 271 -3.43 -7.08 -1.32
N PHE A 272 -2.50 -6.33 -1.90
CA PHE A 272 -1.15 -6.80 -2.22
C PHE A 272 -0.39 -7.42 -1.05
N PRO A 273 -0.34 -6.80 0.14
CA PRO A 273 0.38 -7.37 1.29
C PRO A 273 -0.10 -8.77 1.67
N TYR A 274 -1.37 -9.03 1.52
CA TYR A 274 -1.98 -10.33 1.85
C TYR A 274 -1.79 -11.34 0.73
N ALA A 275 -2.17 -10.99 -0.49
CA ALA A 275 -2.17 -11.90 -1.63
C ALA A 275 -0.75 -12.22 -2.10
N ALA A 276 0.01 -11.21 -2.52
CA ALA A 276 1.38 -11.38 -2.99
C ALA A 276 2.33 -11.74 -1.83
N GLY A 277 2.06 -11.22 -0.62
CA GLY A 277 2.82 -11.58 0.56
C GLY A 277 2.70 -13.05 0.93
N LEU A 278 1.49 -13.64 0.86
CA LEU A 278 1.31 -15.08 1.07
C LEU A 278 2.07 -15.91 0.02
N GLU A 279 2.01 -15.50 -1.25
CA GLU A 279 2.73 -16.18 -2.33
C GLU A 279 4.26 -16.09 -2.16
N PHE A 280 4.75 -14.91 -1.80
CA PHE A 280 6.15 -14.67 -1.50
C PHE A 280 6.63 -15.56 -0.32
N VAL A 281 5.89 -15.56 0.81
CA VAL A 281 6.22 -16.40 1.96
C VAL A 281 6.20 -17.88 1.59
N ALA A 282 5.22 -18.33 0.81
CA ALA A 282 5.15 -19.71 0.34
C ALA A 282 6.32 -20.07 -0.56
N ALA A 283 6.71 -19.19 -1.49
CA ALA A 283 7.84 -19.41 -2.41
C ALA A 283 9.19 -19.42 -1.67
N VAL A 284 9.42 -18.47 -0.78
CA VAL A 284 10.67 -18.37 0.00
C VAL A 284 10.79 -19.51 1.02
N ARG A 285 9.67 -19.90 1.64
CA ARG A 285 9.64 -21.02 2.58
C ARG A 285 9.79 -22.36 1.83
N ALA A 286 9.01 -22.55 0.75
CA ALA A 286 8.92 -23.82 0.01
C ALA A 286 8.81 -25.02 0.99
N ASP A 287 9.75 -25.96 0.93
CA ASP A 287 9.87 -27.13 1.82
C ASP A 287 10.73 -26.88 3.09
N LYS A 288 11.20 -25.64 3.27
CA LYS A 288 12.10 -25.26 4.37
C LYS A 288 11.34 -24.96 5.67
N PRO A 289 12.03 -25.04 6.82
CA PRO A 289 11.44 -24.64 8.10
C PRO A 289 11.13 -23.14 8.17
N TRP A 290 10.24 -22.75 9.06
CA TRP A 290 9.84 -21.37 9.29
C TRP A 290 11.00 -20.42 9.60
N SER A 291 12.14 -20.90 10.12
CA SER A 291 13.35 -20.10 10.33
C SER A 291 13.87 -19.42 9.04
N ARG A 292 13.49 -19.94 7.86
CA ARG A 292 13.76 -19.26 6.58
C ARG A 292 13.02 -17.92 6.50
N ILE A 293 11.79 -17.85 6.99
CA ILE A 293 11.01 -16.61 7.05
C ILE A 293 11.53 -15.68 8.15
N ASP A 294 12.08 -16.20 9.25
CA ASP A 294 12.75 -15.37 10.25
C ASP A 294 13.96 -14.60 9.66
N ALA A 295 14.64 -15.19 8.68
CA ALA A 295 15.72 -14.51 7.95
C ALA A 295 15.17 -13.36 7.08
N VAL A 296 13.98 -13.52 6.47
CA VAL A 296 13.32 -12.45 5.70
C VAL A 296 12.98 -11.26 6.57
N PHE A 297 12.53 -11.46 7.81
CA PHE A 297 12.28 -10.35 8.74
C PHE A 297 13.54 -9.57 9.11
N ARG A 298 14.73 -10.18 9.03
CA ARG A 298 16.02 -9.51 9.31
C ARG A 298 16.56 -8.74 8.11
N ASP A 299 16.30 -9.21 6.89
CA ASP A 299 16.65 -8.56 5.63
C ASP A 299 15.42 -8.58 4.71
N PRO A 300 14.42 -7.73 4.96
CA PRO A 300 13.18 -7.73 4.20
C PRO A 300 13.36 -7.23 2.77
N PRO A 301 12.48 -7.64 1.83
CA PRO A 301 12.50 -7.13 0.47
C PRO A 301 12.41 -5.60 0.47
N VAL A 302 13.06 -4.98 -0.50
CA VAL A 302 13.15 -3.52 -0.64
C VAL A 302 12.31 -2.97 -1.79
N SER A 303 11.60 -3.85 -2.53
CA SER A 303 10.68 -3.48 -3.61
C SER A 303 9.53 -4.46 -3.73
N THR A 304 8.38 -4.01 -4.25
CA THR A 304 7.26 -4.89 -4.62
C THR A 304 7.67 -5.88 -5.72
N GLU A 305 8.61 -5.53 -6.57
CA GLU A 305 9.22 -6.43 -7.53
C GLU A 305 9.79 -7.69 -6.88
N GLN A 306 10.58 -7.54 -5.80
CA GLN A 306 11.14 -8.68 -5.08
C GLN A 306 10.05 -9.56 -4.43
N VAL A 307 8.89 -9.00 -4.13
CA VAL A 307 7.73 -9.75 -3.63
C VAL A 307 7.02 -10.49 -4.76
N LEU A 308 6.83 -9.84 -5.91
CA LEU A 308 6.21 -10.41 -7.10
C LEU A 308 7.10 -11.48 -7.75
N HIS A 309 8.43 -11.30 -7.66
CA HIS A 309 9.46 -12.19 -8.21
C HIS A 309 10.39 -12.67 -7.08
N PRO A 310 9.98 -13.69 -6.30
CA PRO A 310 10.77 -14.18 -5.16
C PRO A 310 12.19 -14.66 -5.51
N ASP A 311 12.43 -15.08 -6.76
CA ASP A 311 13.74 -15.41 -7.30
C ASP A 311 14.69 -14.23 -7.32
N LYS A 312 14.22 -12.99 -7.61
CA LYS A 312 15.01 -11.76 -7.51
C LYS A 312 15.42 -11.47 -6.04
N TYR A 313 14.51 -11.67 -5.10
CA TYR A 313 14.83 -11.58 -3.67
C TYR A 313 15.88 -12.62 -3.25
N LEU A 314 15.68 -13.88 -3.66
CA LEU A 314 16.57 -15.00 -3.30
C LEU A 314 17.97 -14.89 -3.94
N SER A 315 18.08 -14.30 -5.13
CA SER A 315 19.37 -14.03 -5.79
C SER A 315 20.08 -12.81 -5.21
N GLY A 316 19.39 -12.00 -4.39
CA GLY A 316 19.93 -10.74 -3.83
C GLY A 316 19.92 -9.58 -4.82
N GLU A 317 19.16 -9.69 -5.92
CA GLU A 317 18.96 -8.58 -6.86
C GLU A 317 18.25 -7.42 -6.15
N ARG A 318 18.75 -6.19 -6.36
CA ARG A 318 18.20 -4.99 -5.74
C ARG A 318 17.95 -3.91 -6.78
N PRO A 319 16.85 -3.16 -6.64
CA PRO A 319 16.52 -2.08 -7.59
C PRO A 319 17.54 -0.95 -7.56
N TRP A 320 17.53 -0.13 -8.57
CA TRP A 320 18.32 1.09 -8.63
C TRP A 320 17.67 2.20 -7.80
N LYS A 321 18.49 2.93 -7.07
CA LYS A 321 18.08 4.21 -6.48
C LYS A 321 18.16 5.29 -7.55
N VAL A 322 17.01 5.75 -8.00
CA VAL A 322 16.90 6.83 -8.99
C VAL A 322 16.85 8.17 -8.28
N THR A 323 17.61 9.14 -8.77
CA THR A 323 17.62 10.51 -8.26
C THR A 323 17.67 11.52 -9.40
N THR A 324 17.16 12.73 -9.14
CA THR A 324 17.24 13.87 -10.06
C THR A 324 17.42 15.16 -9.26
N ALA A 325 17.96 16.19 -9.92
CA ALA A 325 18.03 17.53 -9.35
C ALA A 325 16.64 18.19 -9.31
N SER A 326 16.56 19.33 -8.63
CA SER A 326 15.38 20.19 -8.67
C SER A 326 15.11 20.69 -10.09
N LEU A 327 13.84 20.97 -10.40
CA LEU A 327 13.40 21.49 -11.69
C LEU A 327 13.69 22.99 -11.76
N THR A 328 14.84 23.37 -12.35
CA THR A 328 15.34 24.76 -12.39
C THR A 328 14.71 25.59 -13.51
N SER A 329 14.27 24.92 -14.58
CA SER A 329 13.59 25.58 -15.72
C SER A 329 12.19 26.12 -15.39
N LEU A 330 11.61 25.68 -14.28
CA LEU A 330 10.30 26.12 -13.78
C LEU A 330 10.39 26.54 -12.30
N PRO A 331 11.05 27.66 -11.97
CA PRO A 331 11.36 28.05 -10.60
C PRO A 331 10.12 28.37 -9.73
N GLN A 332 8.97 28.65 -10.35
CA GLN A 332 7.69 28.85 -9.69
C GLN A 332 7.08 27.54 -9.15
N TYR A 333 7.50 26.38 -9.68
CA TYR A 333 7.07 25.07 -9.20
C TYR A 333 7.94 24.64 -8.02
N LYS A 334 7.32 24.32 -6.91
CA LYS A 334 7.99 23.81 -5.71
C LYS A 334 7.71 22.33 -5.54
N GLU A 335 8.71 21.56 -5.12
CA GLU A 335 8.49 20.16 -4.83
C GLU A 335 7.41 19.98 -3.77
N LEU A 336 6.35 19.29 -4.14
CA LEU A 336 5.23 18.92 -3.27
C LEU A 336 5.55 17.63 -2.51
N ARG A 337 5.97 16.62 -3.26
CA ARG A 337 6.26 15.28 -2.74
C ARG A 337 7.10 14.50 -3.73
N ARG A 338 7.88 13.57 -3.21
CA ARG A 338 8.54 12.51 -4.00
C ARG A 338 8.23 11.14 -3.42
N ASP A 339 8.25 10.11 -4.27
CA ASP A 339 8.06 8.73 -3.85
C ASP A 339 8.68 7.75 -4.84
N VAL A 340 8.72 6.46 -4.47
CA VAL A 340 9.01 5.32 -5.35
C VAL A 340 7.71 4.56 -5.57
N LEU A 341 7.32 4.38 -6.83
CA LEU A 341 6.09 3.68 -7.21
C LEU A 341 6.23 2.16 -7.13
N GLY A 342 7.35 1.63 -7.64
CA GLY A 342 7.58 0.21 -7.73
C GLY A 342 6.81 -0.49 -8.85
N GLU A 343 7.13 -1.75 -9.11
CA GLU A 343 6.50 -2.54 -10.17
C GLU A 343 4.98 -2.61 -10.02
N LEU A 344 4.48 -2.83 -8.80
CA LEU A 344 3.04 -2.90 -8.55
C LEU A 344 2.30 -1.63 -9.01
N MET A 345 2.80 -0.46 -8.63
CA MET A 345 2.13 0.79 -8.98
C MET A 345 2.26 1.14 -10.47
N TYR A 346 3.36 0.76 -11.14
CA TYR A 346 3.45 0.84 -12.60
C TYR A 346 2.41 -0.05 -13.27
N LYS A 347 2.22 -1.30 -12.82
CA LYS A 347 1.14 -2.19 -13.29
C LYS A 347 -0.24 -1.51 -13.12
N VAL A 348 -0.54 -0.98 -11.93
CA VAL A 348 -1.81 -0.28 -11.65
C VAL A 348 -1.98 0.96 -12.53
N TRP A 349 -0.91 1.72 -12.76
CA TRP A 349 -0.97 2.91 -13.59
C TRP A 349 -1.19 2.58 -15.07
N PHE A 350 -0.49 1.60 -15.59
CA PHE A 350 -0.64 1.15 -16.98
C PHE A 350 -2.00 0.49 -17.25
N SER A 351 -2.61 -0.17 -16.26
CA SER A 351 -3.95 -0.76 -16.39
C SER A 351 -5.07 0.27 -16.64
N ARG A 352 -4.78 1.56 -16.44
CA ARG A 352 -5.71 2.63 -16.83
C ARG A 352 -5.97 2.70 -18.35
N ALA A 353 -5.07 2.17 -19.16
CA ALA A 353 -5.13 2.32 -20.63
C ALA A 353 -5.00 0.98 -21.39
N GLN A 354 -4.92 -0.15 -20.69
CA GLN A 354 -4.80 -1.48 -21.29
C GLN A 354 -5.29 -2.56 -20.32
N SER A 355 -5.32 -3.83 -20.77
CA SER A 355 -5.73 -4.95 -19.93
C SER A 355 -4.77 -5.16 -18.75
N GLU A 356 -5.26 -5.78 -17.66
CA GLU A 356 -4.40 -6.12 -16.51
C GLU A 356 -3.20 -6.96 -16.92
N ARG A 357 -3.39 -7.93 -17.79
CA ARG A 357 -2.31 -8.79 -18.31
C ARG A 357 -1.25 -8.00 -19.07
N ASP A 358 -1.67 -7.10 -19.96
CA ASP A 358 -0.73 -6.29 -20.73
C ASP A 358 -0.01 -5.28 -19.82
N ALA A 359 -0.70 -4.76 -18.80
CA ALA A 359 -0.13 -3.86 -17.82
C ALA A 359 0.91 -4.57 -16.92
N GLU A 360 0.63 -5.81 -16.52
CA GLU A 360 1.54 -6.66 -15.78
C GLU A 360 2.80 -6.96 -16.60
N GLN A 361 2.63 -7.36 -17.86
CA GLN A 361 3.78 -7.60 -18.76
C GLN A 361 4.61 -6.32 -18.96
N ALA A 362 3.96 -5.16 -19.14
CA ALA A 362 4.66 -3.89 -19.35
C ALA A 362 5.32 -3.32 -18.08
N ALA A 363 4.93 -3.77 -16.89
CA ALA A 363 5.54 -3.38 -15.62
C ALA A 363 6.67 -4.34 -15.21
N ALA A 364 6.63 -5.59 -15.69
CA ALA A 364 7.68 -6.56 -15.42
C ALA A 364 9.02 -6.08 -15.98
N GLY A 365 10.11 -6.35 -15.25
CA GLY A 365 11.43 -5.80 -15.56
C GLY A 365 11.63 -4.34 -15.12
N TRP A 366 10.75 -3.84 -14.23
CA TRP A 366 11.01 -2.61 -13.49
C TRP A 366 12.28 -2.77 -12.64
N GLY A 367 13.23 -1.85 -12.79
CA GLY A 367 14.51 -1.91 -12.07
C GLY A 367 14.71 -0.78 -11.07
N GLY A 368 13.80 0.19 -11.01
CA GLY A 368 13.85 1.31 -10.05
C GLY A 368 13.22 2.57 -10.60
N ASP A 369 12.67 3.41 -9.72
CA ASP A 369 12.02 4.66 -10.14
C ASP A 369 12.12 5.79 -9.11
N LEU A 370 11.69 6.95 -9.54
CA LEU A 370 11.41 8.12 -8.73
C LEU A 370 10.24 8.88 -9.34
N LEU A 371 9.16 9.07 -8.56
CA LEU A 371 8.07 9.97 -8.87
C LEU A 371 8.26 11.28 -8.08
N VAL A 372 8.20 12.42 -8.75
CA VAL A 372 8.23 13.74 -8.11
C VAL A 372 7.05 14.57 -8.55
N GLY A 373 6.29 15.08 -7.59
CA GLY A 373 5.24 16.06 -7.81
C GLY A 373 5.74 17.47 -7.48
N PHE A 374 5.39 18.43 -8.35
CA PHE A 374 5.70 19.85 -8.16
C PHE A 374 4.41 20.66 -8.20
N ALA A 375 4.20 21.49 -7.19
CA ALA A 375 3.04 22.37 -7.09
C ALA A 375 3.41 23.82 -7.41
N GLN A 376 2.49 24.53 -8.02
CA GLN A 376 2.51 25.98 -8.20
C GLN A 376 1.27 26.56 -7.54
N GLU A 377 1.41 27.75 -6.94
CA GLU A 377 0.27 28.46 -6.35
C GLU A 377 -0.78 28.77 -7.42
N GLY A 378 -2.06 28.54 -7.07
CA GLY A 378 -3.19 28.73 -7.99
C GLY A 378 -3.48 27.54 -8.90
N GLU A 379 -2.64 26.49 -8.96
CA GLU A 379 -2.92 25.28 -9.72
C GLU A 379 -3.65 24.23 -8.91
N THR A 380 -4.65 23.60 -9.52
CA THR A 380 -5.46 22.55 -8.88
C THR A 380 -4.71 21.23 -8.75
N LEU A 381 -3.90 20.86 -9.75
CA LEU A 381 -3.18 19.59 -9.79
C LEU A 381 -1.68 19.82 -10.05
N PRO A 382 -0.78 19.06 -9.42
CA PRO A 382 0.65 19.22 -9.59
C PRO A 382 1.12 18.83 -11.00
N LEU A 383 2.30 19.31 -11.37
CA LEU A 383 3.13 18.73 -12.42
C LEU A 383 3.78 17.47 -11.85
N LEU A 384 3.76 16.35 -12.58
CA LEU A 384 4.45 15.11 -12.19
C LEU A 384 5.57 14.78 -13.16
N VAL A 385 6.65 14.26 -12.57
CA VAL A 385 7.81 13.69 -13.25
C VAL A 385 8.04 12.30 -12.70
N ALA A 386 7.85 11.27 -13.54
CA ALA A 386 8.13 9.88 -13.21
C ALA A 386 9.33 9.40 -14.03
N LEU A 387 10.40 9.05 -13.35
CA LEU A 387 11.64 8.52 -13.93
C LEU A 387 11.75 7.06 -13.55
N SER A 388 11.90 6.16 -14.53
CA SER A 388 12.09 4.74 -14.27
C SER A 388 13.21 4.12 -15.09
N GLY A 389 13.97 3.26 -14.45
CA GLY A 389 14.95 2.37 -15.08
C GLY A 389 14.38 0.97 -15.20
N TRP A 390 14.74 0.26 -16.26
CA TRP A 390 14.21 -1.06 -16.61
C TRP A 390 15.37 -2.06 -16.74
N ASP A 391 15.15 -3.33 -16.45
CA ASP A 391 16.19 -4.37 -16.45
C ASP A 391 16.84 -4.54 -17.82
N THR A 392 16.03 -4.49 -18.89
CA THR A 392 16.51 -4.55 -20.26
C THR A 392 15.93 -3.42 -21.12
N GLU A 393 16.55 -3.19 -22.27
CA GLU A 393 16.00 -2.24 -23.24
C GLU A 393 14.66 -2.71 -23.82
N LYS A 394 14.42 -4.01 -23.89
CA LYS A 394 13.15 -4.59 -24.31
C LYS A 394 12.05 -4.22 -23.32
N ASP A 395 12.28 -4.39 -22.03
CA ASP A 395 11.31 -4.04 -20.98
C ASP A 395 11.00 -2.53 -20.99
N ALA A 396 12.03 -1.70 -21.20
CA ALA A 396 11.85 -0.26 -21.38
C ALA A 396 11.00 0.10 -22.61
N VAL A 397 11.08 -0.68 -23.70
CA VAL A 397 10.24 -0.51 -24.91
C VAL A 397 8.79 -0.89 -24.62
N GLU A 398 8.55 -2.00 -23.91
CA GLU A 398 7.21 -2.43 -23.51
C GLU A 398 6.55 -1.39 -22.59
N ALA A 399 7.30 -0.87 -21.62
CA ALA A 399 6.87 0.20 -20.74
C ALA A 399 6.63 1.53 -21.48
N GLU A 400 7.46 1.90 -22.47
CA GLU A 400 7.25 3.07 -23.31
C GLU A 400 5.91 3.01 -24.05
N GLN A 401 5.57 1.84 -24.62
CA GLN A 401 4.29 1.64 -25.30
C GLN A 401 3.10 1.77 -24.33
N ALA A 402 3.21 1.20 -23.16
CA ALA A 402 2.18 1.30 -22.11
C ALA A 402 2.01 2.77 -21.65
N ALA A 403 3.12 3.49 -21.45
CA ALA A 403 3.12 4.89 -21.09
C ALA A 403 2.52 5.80 -22.18
N GLN A 404 2.75 5.49 -23.45
CA GLN A 404 2.15 6.22 -24.56
C GLN A 404 0.63 6.04 -24.61
N LYS A 405 0.12 4.81 -24.41
CA LYS A 405 -1.32 4.53 -24.27
C LYS A 405 -1.91 5.28 -23.06
N LEU A 406 -1.19 5.25 -21.94
CA LEU A 406 -1.59 5.95 -20.74
C LEU A 406 -1.75 7.46 -20.96
N VAL A 407 -0.76 8.11 -21.59
CA VAL A 407 -0.81 9.55 -21.90
C VAL A 407 -1.95 9.87 -22.85
N GLN A 408 -2.25 9.02 -23.83
CA GLN A 408 -3.43 9.17 -24.67
C GLN A 408 -4.73 9.09 -23.87
N ASN A 409 -4.84 8.12 -22.96
CA ASN A 409 -6.01 7.96 -22.10
C ASN A 409 -6.22 9.20 -21.22
N LEU A 410 -5.15 9.67 -20.54
CA LEU A 410 -5.19 10.84 -19.66
C LEU A 410 -5.57 12.14 -20.38
N THR A 411 -5.33 12.24 -21.68
CA THR A 411 -5.65 13.42 -22.49
C THR A 411 -6.93 13.28 -23.33
N GLY A 412 -7.67 12.16 -23.16
CA GLY A 412 -8.91 11.90 -23.90
C GLY A 412 -8.73 11.59 -25.40
N LYS A 413 -7.52 11.17 -25.80
CA LYS A 413 -7.16 10.89 -27.21
C LYS A 413 -6.88 9.43 -27.50
N SER A 414 -7.61 8.53 -26.88
CA SER A 414 -7.39 7.07 -26.93
C SER A 414 -7.48 6.46 -28.33
N SER A 415 -8.15 7.13 -29.29
CA SER A 415 -8.32 6.64 -30.67
C SER A 415 -7.16 6.99 -31.61
N ASP A 416 -6.24 7.85 -31.19
CA ASP A 416 -5.12 8.29 -32.04
C ASP A 416 -4.13 7.13 -32.24
N LYS A 417 -3.59 7.01 -33.47
CA LYS A 417 -2.57 6.00 -33.77
C LYS A 417 -1.27 6.32 -33.02
N LEU A 418 -0.74 5.33 -32.31
CA LEU A 418 0.56 5.45 -31.64
C LEU A 418 1.72 5.36 -32.64
N PRO A 419 2.82 6.11 -32.43
CA PRO A 419 4.04 5.91 -33.18
C PRO A 419 4.67 4.55 -32.81
N PRO A 420 5.43 3.93 -33.71
CA PRO A 420 6.23 2.79 -33.35
C PRO A 420 7.23 3.14 -32.21
N PRO A 421 7.49 2.21 -31.28
CA PRO A 421 8.39 2.48 -30.17
C PRO A 421 9.79 2.90 -30.64
N GLY A 422 10.40 3.84 -29.94
CA GLY A 422 11.75 4.33 -30.22
C GLY A 422 11.91 5.17 -31.49
N LYS A 423 10.84 5.39 -32.27
CA LYS A 423 10.90 6.24 -33.46
C LYS A 423 10.69 7.72 -33.18
N SER A 424 10.13 8.08 -32.04
CA SER A 424 10.01 9.48 -31.61
C SER A 424 10.81 9.68 -30.34
N PRO A 425 11.77 10.63 -30.29
CA PRO A 425 12.51 10.92 -29.08
C PRO A 425 11.62 11.51 -27.96
N LEU A 426 10.45 12.01 -28.33
CA LEU A 426 9.45 12.58 -27.45
C LEU A 426 8.07 12.31 -28.01
N PHE A 427 7.25 11.56 -27.28
CA PHE A 427 5.82 11.42 -27.54
C PHE A 427 5.07 12.40 -26.65
N GLU A 428 4.26 13.29 -27.24
CA GLU A 428 3.58 14.35 -26.51
C GLU A 428 2.10 14.43 -26.88
N ARG A 429 1.27 14.71 -25.89
CA ARG A 429 -0.16 15.02 -26.03
C ARG A 429 -0.52 16.21 -25.15
N HIS A 430 -1.52 16.95 -25.56
CA HIS A 430 -1.95 18.17 -24.89
C HIS A 430 -3.37 18.05 -24.34
N SER A 431 -3.60 18.63 -23.16
CA SER A 431 -4.89 18.88 -22.58
C SER A 431 -4.94 20.34 -22.12
N GLY A 432 -5.59 21.19 -22.91
CA GLY A 432 -5.49 22.64 -22.76
C GLY A 432 -4.06 23.14 -22.97
N ASP A 433 -3.57 23.94 -22.04
CA ASP A 433 -2.20 24.49 -22.03
C ASP A 433 -1.15 23.55 -21.40
N ARG A 434 -1.57 22.31 -21.05
CA ARG A 434 -0.73 21.32 -20.38
C ARG A 434 -0.36 20.18 -21.31
N SER A 435 0.90 19.77 -21.19
CA SER A 435 1.44 18.61 -21.88
C SER A 435 1.58 17.41 -20.97
N PHE A 436 1.38 16.26 -21.59
CA PHE A 436 1.70 14.94 -21.08
C PHE A 436 2.62 14.28 -22.07
N ALA A 437 3.77 13.82 -21.62
CA ALA A 437 4.78 13.33 -22.54
C ALA A 437 5.52 12.10 -22.03
N VAL A 438 6.00 11.30 -22.99
CA VAL A 438 6.83 10.11 -22.77
C VAL A 438 8.11 10.25 -23.58
N ALA A 439 9.25 9.98 -22.95
CA ALA A 439 10.54 9.96 -23.61
C ALA A 439 11.39 8.80 -23.09
N ARG A 440 12.08 8.08 -23.99
CA ARG A 440 12.96 6.96 -23.62
C ARG A 440 14.39 7.18 -24.15
N ARG A 441 15.36 6.73 -23.35
CA ARG A 441 16.78 6.65 -23.75
C ARG A 441 17.39 5.36 -23.21
N GLY A 442 17.55 4.36 -24.07
CA GLY A 442 17.99 3.02 -23.65
C GLY A 442 16.99 2.41 -22.64
N GLN A 443 17.46 2.00 -21.48
CA GLN A 443 16.66 1.45 -20.39
C GLN A 443 15.95 2.52 -19.53
N LYS A 444 16.13 3.81 -19.80
CA LYS A 444 15.56 4.92 -19.02
C LYS A 444 14.27 5.44 -19.67
N LEU A 445 13.17 5.42 -18.91
CA LEU A 445 11.85 5.93 -19.32
C LEU A 445 11.46 7.12 -18.46
N LEU A 446 11.02 8.19 -19.08
CA LEU A 446 10.49 9.39 -18.46
C LEU A 446 9.03 9.59 -18.88
N ILE A 447 8.16 9.78 -17.88
CA ILE A 447 6.77 10.21 -18.08
C ILE A 447 6.61 11.54 -17.36
N VAL A 448 6.09 12.55 -18.05
CA VAL A 448 5.74 13.85 -17.46
C VAL A 448 4.25 14.11 -17.65
N CYS A 449 3.58 14.62 -16.60
CA CYS A 449 2.15 14.90 -16.63
C CYS A 449 1.89 16.32 -16.15
N GLY A 450 1.22 17.13 -17.00
CA GLY A 450 0.78 18.48 -16.64
C GLY A 450 1.86 19.55 -16.68
N VAL A 451 2.89 19.38 -17.51
CA VAL A 451 3.90 20.41 -17.79
C VAL A 451 3.26 21.53 -18.63
N PRO A 452 3.58 22.82 -18.41
CA PRO A 452 3.22 23.87 -19.37
C PRO A 452 3.74 23.53 -20.76
N SER A 453 2.88 23.52 -21.78
CA SER A 453 3.20 22.99 -23.12
C SER A 453 4.44 23.64 -23.75
N VAL A 454 4.65 24.92 -23.49
CA VAL A 454 5.84 25.67 -24.01
C VAL A 454 7.16 25.21 -23.34
N SER A 455 7.11 24.47 -22.23
CA SER A 455 8.27 24.06 -21.43
C SER A 455 8.63 22.58 -21.54
N THR A 456 7.83 21.76 -22.24
CA THR A 456 7.96 20.29 -22.24
C THR A 456 9.35 19.82 -22.63
N SER A 457 9.86 20.27 -23.79
CA SER A 457 11.18 19.87 -24.30
C SER A 457 12.31 20.29 -23.36
N THR A 458 12.21 21.48 -22.74
CA THR A 458 13.19 21.99 -21.77
C THR A 458 13.21 21.14 -20.51
N VAL A 459 12.03 20.84 -19.95
CA VAL A 459 11.88 19.98 -18.76
C VAL A 459 12.43 18.58 -19.02
N VAL A 460 12.05 17.96 -20.14
CA VAL A 460 12.55 16.62 -20.51
C VAL A 460 14.08 16.62 -20.65
N ALA A 461 14.66 17.62 -21.30
CA ALA A 461 16.11 17.72 -21.45
C ALA A 461 16.83 17.94 -20.11
N GLU A 462 16.26 18.77 -19.23
CA GLU A 462 16.79 19.04 -17.90
C GLU A 462 16.81 17.76 -17.03
N ILE A 463 15.69 17.03 -17.02
CA ILE A 463 15.55 15.79 -16.25
C ILE A 463 16.57 14.76 -16.73
N PHE A 464 16.69 14.50 -18.03
CA PHE A 464 17.67 13.53 -18.53
C PHE A 464 19.12 13.90 -18.24
N ARG A 465 19.45 15.19 -18.11
CA ARG A 465 20.80 15.65 -17.72
C ARG A 465 21.10 15.43 -16.24
N SER A 466 20.09 15.57 -15.38
CA SER A 466 20.23 15.45 -13.92
C SER A 466 19.93 14.06 -13.39
N TRP A 467 19.48 13.13 -14.26
CA TRP A 467 19.10 11.78 -13.87
C TRP A 467 20.31 10.94 -13.49
N ASN A 468 20.35 10.53 -12.24
CA ASN A 468 21.33 9.56 -11.74
C ASN A 468 20.59 8.30 -11.25
N ALA A 469 21.19 7.11 -11.46
CA ALA A 469 20.68 5.83 -11.01
C ALA A 469 21.88 4.97 -10.55
N VAL A 470 21.80 4.48 -9.31
CA VAL A 470 22.82 3.60 -8.70
C VAL A 470 22.13 2.41 -8.04
N PRO A 471 22.69 1.18 -8.10
CA PRO A 471 22.14 0.03 -7.38
C PRO A 471 21.99 0.32 -5.89
N ILE A 472 20.90 -0.11 -5.28
CA ILE A 472 20.71 0.00 -3.83
C ILE A 472 21.74 -0.89 -3.14
N GLY A 473 22.46 -0.33 -2.17
CA GLY A 473 23.51 -1.03 -1.43
C GLY A 473 24.93 -0.84 -1.96
N GLN A 474 25.11 -0.17 -3.12
CA GLN A 474 26.40 0.35 -3.52
C GLN A 474 26.52 1.82 -3.09
N VAL A 475 27.61 2.14 -2.39
CA VAL A 475 27.96 3.54 -2.11
C VAL A 475 28.30 4.17 -3.46
N ALA A 476 27.65 5.28 -3.82
CA ALA A 476 28.06 6.03 -5.01
C ALA A 476 29.53 6.42 -4.86
N PRO A 477 30.35 6.27 -5.91
CA PRO A 477 31.77 6.61 -5.89
C PRO A 477 31.99 8.10 -5.60
#